data_04797b5cd11f3ace8086f4b778cba04f
#
_entry.id   04797b5cd11f3ace8086f4b778cba04f
#
_cell.length_a   1.000
_cell.length_b   1.000
_cell.length_c   1.000
_cell.angle_alpha   90.00
_cell.angle_beta   90.00
_cell.angle_gamma   90.00
#
_symmetry.space_group_name_H-M   'P 1'
#
loop_
_entity.id
_entity.type
_entity.pdbx_description
1 polymer ?
#
loop_
_entity_poly.entity_id
_entity_poly.type
_entity_poly.pdbx_seq_one_letter_code
_entity_poly.pdbx_strand_id
1 'polypeptide(L)'
;NPDIVHSQCEFSTFFMAKKIAEECKIPLVHTYHTVYEDYTHYFSPYKKWGRDMVQFLTRQISEKVDSMIAPSTKIETLLKDYGIHCPVSVIPSGIDLSKYDAQTRTDSRERIRRKYKMDRKTTVLLYVGRLAKEKNVEELLEYQQKVQESGTILMIVGGGPYLETLRKKAAELGVTGSVIFTGMVSPAEVASYYPAGDLFV
;
A
#
# COMPACT_ATOMS: atom_id res chain seq x y z
N ASN A 1 -17.58 -28.93 -4.97
CA ASN A 1 -17.47 -27.99 -6.09
C ASN A 1 -17.57 -26.57 -5.52
N PRO A 2 -16.80 -25.61 -6.03
CA PRO A 2 -16.99 -24.21 -5.66
C PRO A 2 -18.33 -23.67 -6.21
N ASP A 3 -18.91 -22.71 -5.51
CA ASP A 3 -20.14 -22.05 -5.91
C ASP A 3 -19.88 -20.72 -6.66
N ILE A 4 -18.64 -20.18 -6.52
CA ILE A 4 -18.19 -18.93 -7.12
C ILE A 4 -16.68 -18.96 -7.32
N VAL A 5 -16.19 -18.28 -8.34
CA VAL A 5 -14.76 -17.98 -8.51
C VAL A 5 -14.51 -16.50 -8.24
N HIS A 6 -13.50 -16.20 -7.45
CA HIS A 6 -13.12 -14.82 -7.16
C HIS A 6 -11.67 -14.57 -7.61
N SER A 7 -11.49 -13.72 -8.62
CA SER A 7 -10.17 -13.29 -9.08
C SER A 7 -9.76 -11.97 -8.44
N GLN A 8 -8.48 -11.84 -8.12
CA GLN A 8 -7.91 -10.66 -7.46
C GLN A 8 -6.68 -10.10 -8.18
N CYS A 9 -6.49 -10.52 -9.43
CA CYS A 9 -5.39 -10.08 -10.28
C CYS A 9 -5.83 -10.13 -11.74
N GLU A 10 -5.45 -9.14 -12.53
CA GLU A 10 -5.86 -8.91 -13.91
C GLU A 10 -5.07 -9.71 -14.96
N PHE A 11 -4.00 -10.38 -14.52
CA PHE A 11 -3.07 -11.08 -15.43
C PHE A 11 -3.38 -12.59 -15.55
N SER A 12 -2.36 -13.42 -15.56
CA SER A 12 -2.48 -14.87 -15.82
C SER A 12 -3.51 -15.58 -14.94
N THR A 13 -3.61 -15.20 -13.67
CA THR A 13 -4.57 -15.78 -12.72
C THR A 13 -6.03 -15.43 -13.05
N PHE A 14 -6.27 -14.27 -13.67
CA PHE A 14 -7.61 -13.92 -14.18
C PHE A 14 -8.06 -14.90 -15.26
N PHE A 15 -7.20 -15.17 -16.22
CA PHE A 15 -7.54 -16.10 -17.31
C PHE A 15 -7.78 -17.54 -16.81
N MET A 16 -7.04 -17.97 -15.79
CA MET A 16 -7.28 -19.24 -15.12
C MET A 16 -8.63 -19.25 -14.39
N ALA A 17 -8.91 -18.20 -13.63
CA ALA A 17 -10.18 -18.04 -12.91
C ALA A 17 -11.38 -18.05 -13.88
N LYS A 18 -11.28 -17.31 -14.99
CA LYS A 18 -12.28 -17.28 -16.06
C LYS A 18 -12.53 -18.69 -16.63
N LYS A 19 -11.47 -19.40 -16.98
CA LYS A 19 -11.58 -20.76 -17.52
C LYS A 19 -12.28 -21.70 -16.54
N ILE A 20 -11.92 -21.67 -15.25
CA ILE A 20 -12.57 -22.47 -14.20
C ILE A 20 -14.05 -22.11 -14.08
N ALA A 21 -14.41 -20.82 -14.05
CA ALA A 21 -15.80 -20.37 -13.95
C ALA A 21 -16.64 -20.87 -15.15
N GLU A 22 -16.10 -20.77 -16.36
CA GLU A 22 -16.73 -21.26 -17.58
C GLU A 22 -16.93 -22.79 -17.58
N GLU A 23 -15.90 -23.55 -17.23
CA GLU A 23 -15.95 -25.03 -17.19
C GLU A 23 -16.91 -25.55 -16.09
N CYS A 24 -16.93 -24.88 -14.93
CA CYS A 24 -17.80 -25.23 -13.81
C CYS A 24 -19.20 -24.62 -13.93
N LYS A 25 -19.42 -23.70 -14.85
CA LYS A 25 -20.68 -22.92 -15.03
C LYS A 25 -21.09 -22.20 -13.75
N ILE A 26 -20.16 -21.50 -13.11
CA ILE A 26 -20.37 -20.74 -11.87
C ILE A 26 -19.94 -19.28 -12.04
N PRO A 27 -20.48 -18.36 -11.24
CA PRO A 27 -20.15 -16.94 -11.33
C PRO A 27 -18.68 -16.63 -11.13
N LEU A 28 -18.20 -15.61 -11.87
CA LEU A 28 -16.86 -15.03 -11.71
C LEU A 28 -16.98 -13.61 -11.16
N VAL A 29 -16.38 -13.37 -10.00
CA VAL A 29 -16.25 -12.05 -9.39
C VAL A 29 -14.79 -11.59 -9.46
N HIS A 30 -14.58 -10.30 -9.69
CA HIS A 30 -13.24 -9.72 -9.75
C HIS A 30 -13.10 -8.52 -8.81
N THR A 31 -12.02 -8.48 -7.99
CA THR A 31 -11.70 -7.28 -7.20
C THR A 31 -10.61 -6.47 -7.88
N TYR A 32 -10.90 -5.17 -8.11
CA TYR A 32 -9.96 -4.21 -8.66
C TYR A 32 -9.10 -3.61 -7.55
N HIS A 33 -7.94 -4.20 -7.27
CA HIS A 33 -7.06 -3.80 -6.17
C HIS A 33 -6.06 -2.70 -6.51
N THR A 34 -5.70 -2.55 -7.78
CA THR A 34 -4.57 -1.72 -8.19
C THR A 34 -5.03 -0.62 -9.15
N VAL A 35 -4.74 0.63 -8.80
CA VAL A 35 -4.90 1.77 -9.72
C VAL A 35 -3.71 1.75 -10.69
N TYR A 36 -3.86 0.99 -11.77
CA TYR A 36 -2.77 0.81 -12.75
C TYR A 36 -2.36 2.11 -13.45
N GLU A 37 -3.21 3.12 -13.46
CA GLU A 37 -2.85 4.44 -13.99
C GLU A 37 -1.63 5.05 -13.28
N ASP A 38 -1.48 4.83 -11.98
CA ASP A 38 -0.35 5.31 -11.18
C ASP A 38 0.96 4.60 -11.54
N TYR A 39 0.86 3.42 -12.15
CA TYR A 39 2.00 2.57 -12.53
C TYR A 39 2.34 2.66 -14.03
N THR A 40 1.64 3.48 -14.80
CA THR A 40 1.87 3.58 -16.25
C THR A 40 3.28 4.02 -16.62
N HIS A 41 3.96 4.76 -15.73
CA HIS A 41 5.34 5.19 -15.93
C HIS A 41 6.36 4.04 -16.00
N TYR A 42 6.00 2.83 -15.56
CA TYR A 42 6.87 1.65 -15.67
C TYR A 42 6.87 1.01 -17.06
N PHE A 43 5.82 1.24 -17.87
CA PHE A 43 5.68 0.58 -19.17
C PHE A 43 5.37 1.54 -20.33
N SER A 44 5.10 2.81 -20.05
CA SER A 44 4.85 3.83 -21.08
C SER A 44 5.45 5.19 -20.70
N PRO A 45 6.25 5.80 -21.59
CA PRO A 45 6.72 7.17 -21.41
C PRO A 45 5.58 8.21 -21.60
N TYR A 46 4.46 7.82 -22.22
CA TYR A 46 3.32 8.69 -22.50
C TYR A 46 2.16 8.37 -21.58
N LYS A 47 1.92 9.22 -20.57
CA LYS A 47 0.88 9.05 -19.54
C LYS A 47 -0.52 8.82 -20.11
N LYS A 48 -0.91 9.57 -21.17
CA LYS A 48 -2.22 9.45 -21.79
C LYS A 48 -2.42 8.07 -22.41
N TRP A 49 -1.47 7.61 -23.21
CA TRP A 49 -1.55 6.30 -23.84
C TRP A 49 -1.59 5.15 -22.80
N GLY A 50 -0.78 5.25 -21.75
CA GLY A 50 -0.82 4.29 -20.65
C GLY A 50 -2.18 4.23 -19.96
N ARG A 51 -2.81 5.38 -19.71
CA ARG A 51 -4.17 5.46 -19.14
C ARG A 51 -5.20 4.83 -20.08
N ASP A 52 -5.21 5.19 -21.34
CA ASP A 52 -6.18 4.68 -22.33
C ASP A 52 -6.07 3.14 -22.44
N MET A 53 -4.86 2.60 -22.37
CA MET A 53 -4.61 1.16 -22.36
C MET A 53 -5.16 0.48 -21.07
N VAL A 54 -4.93 1.08 -19.89
CA VAL A 54 -5.46 0.57 -18.62
C VAL A 54 -6.99 0.55 -18.66
N GLN A 55 -7.63 1.64 -19.11
CA GLN A 55 -9.07 1.72 -19.25
C GLN A 55 -9.62 0.64 -20.19
N PHE A 56 -8.98 0.48 -21.35
CA PHE A 56 -9.38 -0.55 -22.31
C PHE A 56 -9.28 -1.96 -21.70
N LEU A 57 -8.17 -2.31 -21.07
CA LEU A 57 -7.99 -3.62 -20.44
C LEU A 57 -8.99 -3.86 -19.30
N THR A 58 -9.25 -2.84 -18.47
CA THR A 58 -10.23 -2.95 -17.38
C THR A 58 -11.65 -3.18 -17.91
N ARG A 59 -12.03 -2.51 -19.01
CA ARG A 59 -13.30 -2.79 -19.70
C ARG A 59 -13.38 -4.23 -20.21
N GLN A 60 -12.33 -4.71 -20.87
CA GLN A 60 -12.27 -6.08 -21.37
C GLN A 60 -12.37 -7.14 -20.27
N ILE A 61 -11.89 -6.85 -19.06
CA ILE A 61 -12.05 -7.69 -17.88
C ILE A 61 -13.50 -7.65 -17.41
N SER A 62 -14.08 -6.44 -17.28
CA SER A 62 -15.43 -6.24 -16.79
C SER A 62 -16.51 -6.92 -17.64
N GLU A 63 -16.28 -7.07 -18.94
CA GLU A 63 -17.17 -7.78 -19.86
C GLU A 63 -17.14 -9.31 -19.67
N LYS A 64 -16.19 -9.83 -18.90
CA LYS A 64 -15.96 -11.27 -18.70
C LYS A 64 -16.26 -11.73 -17.27
N VAL A 65 -16.78 -10.84 -16.43
CA VAL A 65 -17.12 -11.12 -15.03
C VAL A 65 -18.58 -10.78 -14.76
N ASP A 66 -19.18 -11.50 -13.83
CA ASP A 66 -20.57 -11.24 -13.42
C ASP A 66 -20.69 -10.04 -12.50
N SER A 67 -19.64 -9.72 -11.73
CA SER A 67 -19.58 -8.54 -10.85
C SER A 67 -18.14 -8.15 -10.54
N MET A 68 -17.94 -6.86 -10.24
CA MET A 68 -16.68 -6.34 -9.72
C MET A 68 -16.82 -5.85 -8.28
N ILE A 69 -15.72 -5.94 -7.53
CA ILE A 69 -15.58 -5.37 -6.20
C ILE A 69 -14.58 -4.22 -6.27
N ALA A 70 -14.99 -3.07 -5.75
CA ALA A 70 -14.15 -1.90 -5.54
C ALA A 70 -13.82 -1.76 -4.05
N PRO A 71 -12.54 -1.61 -3.65
CA PRO A 71 -12.17 -1.49 -2.23
C PRO A 71 -12.56 -0.14 -1.59
N SER A 72 -13.04 0.80 -2.38
CA SER A 72 -13.52 2.11 -1.90
C SER A 72 -14.47 2.76 -2.91
N THR A 73 -15.23 3.75 -2.46
CA THR A 73 -16.08 4.59 -3.33
C THR A 73 -15.28 5.35 -4.38
N LYS A 74 -14.04 5.74 -4.06
CA LYS A 74 -13.11 6.36 -5.03
C LYS A 74 -12.85 5.42 -6.22
N ILE A 75 -12.61 4.14 -5.94
CA ILE A 75 -12.36 3.15 -6.99
C ILE A 75 -13.65 2.82 -7.75
N GLU A 76 -14.79 2.76 -7.07
CA GLU A 76 -16.08 2.61 -7.75
C GLU A 76 -16.32 3.74 -8.76
N THR A 77 -16.07 5.00 -8.35
CA THR A 77 -16.18 6.17 -9.24
C THR A 77 -15.22 6.05 -10.42
N LEU A 78 -13.96 5.69 -10.16
CA LEU A 78 -12.97 5.47 -11.22
C LEU A 78 -13.42 4.41 -12.24
N LEU A 79 -13.97 3.28 -11.78
CA LEU A 79 -14.48 2.23 -12.65
C LEU A 79 -15.69 2.71 -13.49
N LYS A 80 -16.57 3.53 -12.90
CA LYS A 80 -17.67 4.19 -13.64
C LYS A 80 -17.14 5.13 -14.72
N ASP A 81 -16.11 5.92 -14.40
CA ASP A 81 -15.46 6.83 -15.36
C ASP A 81 -14.77 6.05 -16.49
N TYR A 82 -14.30 4.84 -16.22
CA TYR A 82 -13.80 3.91 -17.24
C TYR A 82 -14.91 3.34 -18.14
N GLY A 83 -16.18 3.57 -17.82
CA GLY A 83 -17.34 3.03 -18.57
C GLY A 83 -17.56 1.54 -18.31
N ILE A 84 -17.35 1.09 -17.07
CA ILE A 84 -17.67 -0.28 -16.65
C ILE A 84 -19.18 -0.41 -16.46
N HIS A 85 -19.78 -1.45 -17.05
CA HIS A 85 -21.24 -1.68 -17.05
C HIS A 85 -21.68 -2.85 -16.16
N CYS A 86 -20.78 -3.77 -15.79
CA CYS A 86 -21.13 -4.84 -14.86
C CYS A 86 -21.42 -4.25 -13.45
N PRO A 87 -22.19 -4.96 -12.61
CA PRO A 87 -22.43 -4.55 -11.23
C PRO A 87 -21.10 -4.34 -10.47
N VAL A 88 -20.98 -3.21 -9.78
CA VAL A 88 -19.81 -2.91 -8.92
C VAL A 88 -20.27 -2.74 -7.48
N SER A 89 -19.69 -3.50 -6.56
CA SER A 89 -19.97 -3.41 -5.13
C SER A 89 -18.76 -2.83 -4.40
N VAL A 90 -19.02 -1.89 -3.47
CA VAL A 90 -17.93 -1.34 -2.62
C VAL A 90 -17.76 -2.24 -1.40
N ILE A 91 -16.64 -2.96 -1.35
CA ILE A 91 -16.27 -3.83 -0.22
C ILE A 91 -14.84 -3.50 0.18
N PRO A 92 -14.63 -2.75 1.29
CA PRO A 92 -13.29 -2.43 1.77
C PRO A 92 -12.49 -3.67 2.16
N SER A 93 -11.17 -3.61 1.97
CA SER A 93 -10.27 -4.68 2.42
C SER A 93 -10.31 -4.80 3.95
N GLY A 94 -10.56 -5.99 4.45
CA GLY A 94 -10.61 -6.27 5.89
C GLY A 94 -9.22 -6.21 6.53
N ILE A 95 -9.18 -5.73 7.78
CA ILE A 95 -7.99 -5.74 8.63
C ILE A 95 -8.31 -6.48 9.92
N ASP A 96 -7.45 -7.43 10.31
CA ASP A 96 -7.53 -8.08 11.60
C ASP A 96 -7.04 -7.13 12.70
N LEU A 97 -7.99 -6.56 13.45
CA LEU A 97 -7.72 -5.61 14.52
C LEU A 97 -7.30 -6.27 15.83
N SER A 98 -7.41 -7.59 15.98
CA SER A 98 -7.05 -8.31 17.22
C SER A 98 -5.57 -8.13 17.60
N LYS A 99 -4.71 -7.83 16.63
CA LYS A 99 -3.28 -7.57 16.83
C LYS A 99 -2.96 -6.18 17.39
N TYR A 100 -3.97 -5.32 17.56
CA TYR A 100 -3.81 -3.90 17.93
C TYR A 100 -4.49 -3.59 19.28
N ASP A 101 -4.58 -4.55 20.17
CA ASP A 101 -5.17 -4.35 21.51
C ASP A 101 -4.35 -3.37 22.38
N ALA A 102 -4.98 -2.82 23.43
CA ALA A 102 -4.39 -1.77 24.27
C ALA A 102 -3.17 -2.24 25.08
N GLN A 103 -3.16 -3.49 25.56
CA GLN A 103 -2.04 -4.03 26.34
C GLN A 103 -0.81 -4.25 25.48
N THR A 104 -0.98 -4.92 24.36
CA THR A 104 0.08 -5.13 23.34
C THR A 104 0.67 -3.81 22.84
N ARG A 105 -0.15 -2.74 22.79
CA ARG A 105 0.32 -1.40 22.38
C ARG A 105 1.35 -0.82 23.33
N THR A 106 1.12 -0.85 24.65
CA THR A 106 2.04 -0.27 25.64
C THR A 106 3.38 -0.99 25.64
N ASP A 107 3.36 -2.31 25.72
CA ASP A 107 4.56 -3.15 25.74
C ASP A 107 5.38 -3.01 24.46
N SER A 108 4.70 -2.96 23.31
CA SER A 108 5.33 -2.78 22.01
C SER A 108 5.97 -1.40 21.88
N ARG A 109 5.30 -0.33 22.32
CA ARG A 109 5.85 1.04 22.31
C ARG A 109 7.17 1.11 23.07
N GLU A 110 7.21 0.61 24.30
CA GLU A 110 8.42 0.64 25.14
C GLU A 110 9.54 -0.21 24.52
N ARG A 111 9.20 -1.41 24.05
CA ARG A 111 10.17 -2.32 23.42
C ARG A 111 10.82 -1.70 22.19
N ILE A 112 10.03 -1.14 21.26
CA ILE A 112 10.54 -0.55 20.02
C ILE A 112 11.34 0.72 20.32
N ARG A 113 10.85 1.61 21.18
CA ARG A 113 11.59 2.81 21.57
C ARG A 113 12.93 2.47 22.22
N ARG A 114 12.99 1.47 23.10
CA ARG A 114 14.23 0.98 23.71
C ARG A 114 15.20 0.38 22.67
N LYS A 115 14.68 -0.42 21.74
CA LYS A 115 15.47 -1.02 20.65
C LYS A 115 16.22 0.04 19.85
N TYR A 116 15.59 1.17 19.57
CA TYR A 116 16.18 2.26 18.79
C TYR A 116 16.70 3.42 19.65
N LYS A 117 16.84 3.22 20.95
CA LYS A 117 17.41 4.19 21.90
C LYS A 117 16.70 5.55 21.86
N MET A 118 15.40 5.57 21.65
CA MET A 118 14.57 6.77 21.64
C MET A 118 14.18 7.17 23.05
N ASP A 119 14.34 8.46 23.39
CA ASP A 119 13.89 9.02 24.67
C ASP A 119 12.33 9.02 24.73
N ARG A 120 11.79 9.02 25.95
CA ARG A 120 10.35 9.17 26.18
C ARG A 120 9.79 10.49 25.66
N LYS A 121 10.60 11.55 25.65
CA LYS A 121 10.23 12.88 25.16
C LYS A 121 10.37 13.05 23.66
N THR A 122 11.00 12.10 22.96
CA THR A 122 11.16 12.14 21.51
C THR A 122 9.81 12.01 20.82
N THR A 123 9.49 12.97 19.97
CA THR A 123 8.35 12.85 19.04
C THR A 123 8.74 11.98 17.87
N VAL A 124 7.97 10.93 17.61
CA VAL A 124 8.24 9.96 16.53
C VAL A 124 7.20 10.09 15.43
N LEU A 125 7.63 10.57 14.27
CA LEU A 125 6.89 10.47 13.03
C LEU A 125 7.09 9.08 12.47
N LEU A 126 6.01 8.35 12.19
CA LEU A 126 6.07 6.95 11.76
C LEU A 126 5.54 6.80 10.35
N TYR A 127 6.39 6.27 9.47
CA TYR A 127 5.98 5.73 8.18
C TYR A 127 6.08 4.21 8.20
N VAL A 128 5.07 3.51 7.68
CA VAL A 128 5.09 2.05 7.51
C VAL A 128 4.65 1.71 6.09
N GLY A 129 5.55 1.11 5.31
CA GLY A 129 5.22 0.76 3.94
C GLY A 129 6.40 0.29 3.10
N ARG A 130 6.08 -0.13 1.86
CA ARG A 130 7.10 -0.45 0.86
C ARG A 130 7.82 0.83 0.42
N LEU A 131 9.14 0.75 0.35
CA LEU A 131 9.97 1.86 -0.11
C LEU A 131 10.15 1.76 -1.63
N ALA A 132 9.28 2.47 -2.34
CA ALA A 132 9.28 2.57 -3.79
C ALA A 132 9.00 4.03 -4.20
N LYS A 133 9.38 4.38 -5.43
CA LYS A 133 9.34 5.76 -5.92
C LYS A 133 7.93 6.38 -5.82
N GLU A 134 6.90 5.60 -6.13
CA GLU A 134 5.49 6.02 -6.09
C GLU A 134 4.97 6.35 -4.67
N LYS A 135 5.72 5.98 -3.62
CA LYS A 135 5.37 6.29 -2.22
C LYS A 135 5.87 7.64 -1.75
N ASN A 136 6.67 8.33 -2.56
CA ASN A 136 7.18 9.69 -2.33
C ASN A 136 7.78 9.93 -0.93
N VAL A 137 8.45 8.91 -0.38
CA VAL A 137 9.05 8.98 0.98
C VAL A 137 10.17 10.04 1.07
N GLU A 138 10.70 10.49 -0.06
CA GLU A 138 11.67 11.59 -0.13
C GLU A 138 11.13 12.88 0.50
N GLU A 139 9.85 13.16 0.29
CA GLU A 139 9.19 14.34 0.85
C GLU A 139 9.22 14.33 2.38
N LEU A 140 9.07 13.16 3.00
CA LEU A 140 9.17 13.01 4.46
C LEU A 140 10.58 13.35 4.97
N LEU A 141 11.63 13.03 4.21
CA LEU A 141 13.01 13.40 4.55
C LEU A 141 13.22 14.92 4.48
N GLU A 142 12.61 15.58 3.49
CA GLU A 142 12.66 17.03 3.34
C GLU A 142 11.92 17.75 4.48
N TYR A 143 10.79 17.19 4.95
CA TYR A 143 10.11 17.68 6.14
C TYR A 143 10.92 17.42 7.42
N GLN A 144 11.54 16.25 7.54
CA GLN A 144 12.38 15.94 8.68
C GLN A 144 13.55 16.93 8.83
N GLN A 145 14.13 17.41 7.74
CA GLN A 145 15.16 18.45 7.76
C GLN A 145 14.69 19.74 8.45
N LYS A 146 13.40 20.08 8.30
CA LYS A 146 12.83 21.30 8.90
C LYS A 146 12.52 21.16 10.39
N VAL A 147 12.31 19.93 10.88
CA VAL A 147 11.84 19.68 12.25
C VAL A 147 12.84 18.91 13.12
N GLN A 148 14.00 18.51 12.60
CA GLN A 148 14.97 17.70 13.34
C GLN A 148 15.51 18.36 14.63
N GLU A 149 15.62 19.68 14.65
CA GLU A 149 16.09 20.46 15.83
C GLU A 149 15.07 20.42 16.99
N SER A 150 13.81 20.10 16.73
CA SER A 150 12.78 19.94 17.77
C SER A 150 12.87 18.64 18.57
N GLY A 151 13.87 17.78 18.32
CA GLY A 151 13.97 16.45 18.91
C GLY A 151 13.03 15.43 18.27
N THR A 152 12.56 15.69 17.06
CA THR A 152 11.70 14.80 16.29
C THR A 152 12.52 13.76 15.55
N ILE A 153 12.07 12.50 15.57
CA ILE A 153 12.65 11.40 14.81
C ILE A 153 11.64 10.90 13.77
N LEU A 154 12.09 10.73 12.54
CA LEU A 154 11.35 10.03 11.50
C LEU A 154 11.74 8.55 11.49
N MET A 155 10.81 7.68 11.86
CA MET A 155 10.98 6.23 11.78
C MET A 155 10.31 5.68 10.53
N ILE A 156 11.11 5.11 9.63
CA ILE A 156 10.68 4.52 8.36
C ILE A 156 10.75 3.00 8.49
N VAL A 157 9.58 2.36 8.59
CA VAL A 157 9.42 0.92 8.74
C VAL A 157 9.08 0.29 7.40
N GLY A 158 9.98 -0.55 6.90
CA GLY A 158 9.80 -1.27 5.65
C GLY A 158 11.05 -1.30 4.79
N GLY A 159 10.96 -2.05 3.72
CA GLY A 159 12.02 -2.21 2.72
C GLY A 159 11.50 -1.98 1.31
N GLY A 160 12.40 -2.01 0.35
CA GLY A 160 12.04 -1.88 -1.06
C GLY A 160 13.21 -1.39 -1.90
N PRO A 161 13.04 -1.37 -3.24
CA PRO A 161 14.13 -1.01 -4.16
C PRO A 161 14.64 0.41 -3.99
N TYR A 162 13.87 1.27 -3.33
CA TYR A 162 14.21 2.70 -3.16
C TYR A 162 14.94 3.00 -1.84
N LEU A 163 15.19 2.01 -0.98
CA LEU A 163 15.81 2.20 0.35
C LEU A 163 17.18 2.89 0.26
N GLU A 164 18.07 2.42 -0.61
CA GLU A 164 19.40 2.99 -0.72
C GLU A 164 19.41 4.42 -1.28
N THR A 165 18.46 4.74 -2.16
CA THR A 165 18.25 6.11 -2.65
C THR A 165 17.83 7.03 -1.49
N LEU A 166 16.88 6.57 -0.66
CA LEU A 166 16.42 7.32 0.51
C LEU A 166 17.53 7.53 1.55
N ARG A 167 18.39 6.54 1.77
CA ARG A 167 19.56 6.67 2.66
C ARG A 167 20.54 7.73 2.16
N LYS A 168 20.84 7.75 0.86
CA LYS A 168 21.67 8.78 0.24
C LYS A 168 21.05 10.16 0.39
N LYS A 169 19.75 10.28 0.09
CA LYS A 169 19.01 11.54 0.24
C LYS A 169 19.04 12.04 1.70
N ALA A 170 18.86 11.16 2.68
CA ALA A 170 18.94 11.51 4.11
C ALA A 170 20.34 12.05 4.49
N ALA A 171 21.40 11.48 3.92
CA ALA A 171 22.77 11.97 4.12
C ALA A 171 22.98 13.35 3.46
N GLU A 172 22.50 13.53 2.22
CA GLU A 172 22.57 14.82 1.51
C GLU A 172 21.82 15.94 2.24
N LEU A 173 20.68 15.63 2.86
CA LEU A 173 19.89 16.56 3.66
C LEU A 173 20.43 16.77 5.08
N GLY A 174 21.44 16.00 5.51
CA GLY A 174 22.02 16.09 6.85
C GLY A 174 21.10 15.57 7.97
N VAL A 175 20.10 14.72 7.65
CA VAL A 175 19.11 14.22 8.62
C VAL A 175 19.39 12.79 9.10
N THR A 176 20.51 12.20 8.77
CA THR A 176 20.83 10.80 9.11
C THR A 176 20.72 10.52 10.63
N GLY A 177 21.01 11.50 11.49
CA GLY A 177 20.91 11.38 12.95
C GLY A 177 19.49 11.40 13.49
N SER A 178 18.51 11.87 12.72
CA SER A 178 17.10 11.99 13.09
C SER A 178 16.17 11.10 12.27
N VAL A 179 16.71 10.19 11.42
CA VAL A 179 15.94 9.23 10.62
C VAL A 179 16.36 7.81 10.93
N ILE A 180 15.40 6.97 11.23
CA ILE A 180 15.60 5.54 11.49
C ILE A 180 15.00 4.74 10.34
N PHE A 181 15.84 4.03 9.58
CA PHE A 181 15.41 3.04 8.60
C PHE A 181 15.49 1.65 9.24
N THR A 182 14.32 1.03 9.49
CA THR A 182 14.29 -0.30 10.11
C THR A 182 14.67 -1.42 9.14
N GLY A 183 14.54 -1.18 7.83
CA GLY A 183 14.55 -2.23 6.83
C GLY A 183 13.25 -3.03 6.82
N MET A 184 13.26 -4.14 6.11
CA MET A 184 12.09 -5.03 6.00
C MET A 184 11.74 -5.64 7.36
N VAL A 185 10.46 -5.55 7.72
CA VAL A 185 9.90 -6.12 8.96
C VAL A 185 8.89 -7.20 8.55
N SER A 186 8.84 -8.29 9.31
CA SER A 186 7.88 -9.37 9.03
C SER A 186 6.42 -8.90 9.25
N PRO A 187 5.44 -9.46 8.52
CA PRO A 187 4.02 -9.13 8.73
C PRO A 187 3.53 -9.39 10.16
N ALA A 188 4.15 -10.32 10.87
CA ALA A 188 3.81 -10.62 12.27
C ALA A 188 4.31 -9.52 13.24
N GLU A 189 5.41 -8.85 12.90
CA GLU A 189 6.03 -7.84 13.76
C GLU A 189 5.58 -6.43 13.45
N VAL A 190 5.08 -6.16 12.22
CA VAL A 190 4.76 -4.80 11.79
C VAL A 190 3.77 -4.11 12.74
N ALA A 191 2.79 -4.86 13.27
CA ALA A 191 1.80 -4.34 14.21
C ALA A 191 2.45 -3.72 15.47
N SER A 192 3.60 -4.24 15.90
CA SER A 192 4.30 -3.75 17.08
C SER A 192 5.03 -2.41 16.88
N TYR A 193 5.22 -1.97 15.65
CA TYR A 193 5.85 -0.69 15.34
C TYR A 193 4.88 0.49 15.41
N TYR A 194 3.59 0.29 15.11
CA TYR A 194 2.60 1.37 15.13
C TYR A 194 2.54 2.12 16.46
N PRO A 195 2.54 1.42 17.63
CA PRO A 195 2.52 2.11 18.92
C PRO A 195 3.77 2.95 19.21
N ALA A 196 4.88 2.71 18.53
CA ALA A 196 6.11 3.47 18.76
C ALA A 196 6.03 4.90 18.22
N GLY A 197 5.20 5.13 17.19
CA GLY A 197 4.92 6.45 16.62
C GLY A 197 3.99 7.29 17.49
N ASP A 198 4.16 8.60 17.41
CA ASP A 198 3.24 9.59 17.96
C ASP A 198 2.32 10.13 16.88
N LEU A 199 2.81 10.21 15.64
CA LEU A 199 2.06 10.59 14.45
C LEU A 199 2.41 9.63 13.30
N PHE A 200 1.38 9.12 12.61
CA PHE A 200 1.53 8.34 11.38
C PHE A 200 1.49 9.26 10.16
N VAL A 201 2.48 9.13 9.26
CA VAL A 201 2.69 9.98 8.09
C VAL A 201 2.77 9.18 6.79
#